data_2872816e10142e7a632bca6ab59ae7a4
#
_entry.id   2872816e10142e7a632bca6ab59ae7a4
#
_cell.length_a   1.000
_cell.length_b   1.000
_cell.length_c   1.000
_cell.angle_alpha   90.00
_cell.angle_beta   90.00
_cell.angle_gamma   90.00
#
_symmetry.space_group_name_H-M   'P 1'
#
loop_
_entity.id
_entity.type
_entity.pdbx_description
1 polymer ?
#
loop_
_entity_poly.entity_id
_entity_poly.type
_entity_poly.pdbx_seq_one_letter_code
_entity_poly.pdbx_strand_id
1 'polypeptide(L)'
;FRRSRGLGDVYKRQVSVVISLVVAFLILGPRPEGIEGSIDVSTLPFINATLNSITAILLIIGYILIRSKNIKAHRIVMLTSFGTSSLFLASYVIYHWFKSGPKAYLGDYQTLYYFILISHILLAAIIIPLALFTLYRGWNSQIEKHRKIAKITLPVWLYVSVTGVIIYAMLY
;
A
#
# COMPACT_ATOMS: atom_id res chain seq x y z
N PHE A 1 22.62 -4.35 28.51
CA PHE A 1 22.10 -5.09 27.32
C PHE A 1 20.67 -4.67 26.90
N ARG A 2 19.96 -3.92 27.74
CA ARG A 2 18.58 -3.44 27.46
C ARG A 2 18.53 -2.13 26.64
N ARG A 3 19.62 -1.35 26.65
CA ARG A 3 19.67 0.00 26.03
C ARG A 3 19.79 -0.02 24.49
N SER A 4 20.41 -1.05 23.90
CA SER A 4 20.59 -1.17 22.44
C SER A 4 19.30 -1.57 21.68
N ARG A 5 18.35 -2.23 22.33
CA ARG A 5 17.06 -2.60 21.70
C ARG A 5 16.14 -1.40 21.50
N GLY A 6 16.18 -0.40 22.39
CA GLY A 6 15.37 0.82 22.27
C GLY A 6 15.80 1.74 21.13
N LEU A 7 17.11 1.90 20.93
CA LEU A 7 17.67 2.74 19.85
C LEU A 7 17.32 2.20 18.46
N GLY A 8 17.39 0.88 18.27
CA GLY A 8 16.99 0.25 17.00
C GLY A 8 15.51 0.42 16.66
N ASP A 9 14.63 0.36 17.65
CA ASP A 9 13.18 0.54 17.44
C ASP A 9 12.82 2.01 17.16
N VAL A 10 13.51 2.98 17.77
CA VAL A 10 13.35 4.42 17.50
C VAL A 10 13.79 4.77 16.09
N TYR A 11 15.00 4.34 15.69
CA TYR A 11 15.52 4.58 14.34
C TYR A 11 14.59 4.06 13.24
N LYS A 12 14.01 2.87 13.44
CA LYS A 12 13.12 2.25 12.44
C LYS A 12 11.74 2.89 12.40
N ARG A 13 11.24 3.42 13.51
CA ARG A 13 10.07 4.30 13.51
C ARG A 13 10.33 5.55 12.68
N GLN A 14 11.49 6.17 12.86
CA GLN A 14 11.89 7.34 12.07
C GLN A 14 11.96 7.01 10.58
N VAL A 15 12.59 5.90 10.18
CA VAL A 15 12.66 5.47 8.78
C VAL A 15 11.25 5.27 8.17
N SER A 16 10.34 4.60 8.89
CA SER A 16 8.96 4.41 8.40
C SER A 16 8.21 5.74 8.25
N VAL A 17 8.39 6.65 9.20
CA VAL A 17 7.80 8.00 9.12
C VAL A 17 8.39 8.79 7.95
N VAL A 18 9.72 8.76 7.78
CA VAL A 18 10.40 9.44 6.67
C VAL A 18 9.92 8.90 5.32
N ILE A 19 9.84 7.58 5.14
CA ILE A 19 9.31 6.98 3.91
C ILE A 19 7.88 7.47 3.66
N SER A 20 7.01 7.45 4.67
CA SER A 20 5.63 7.91 4.54
C SER A 20 5.54 9.40 4.17
N LEU A 21 6.39 10.25 4.76
CA LEU A 21 6.45 11.68 4.44
C LEU A 21 6.99 11.92 3.02
N VAL A 22 8.01 11.19 2.60
CA VAL A 22 8.53 11.27 1.23
C VAL A 22 7.47 10.87 0.22
N VAL A 23 6.75 9.78 0.46
CA VAL A 23 5.65 9.35 -0.42
C VAL A 23 4.52 10.38 -0.45
N ALA A 24 4.13 10.94 0.71
CA ALA A 24 3.13 12.00 0.77
C ALA A 24 3.59 13.24 0.00
N PHE A 25 4.85 13.64 0.14
CA PHE A 25 5.42 14.77 -0.60
C PHE A 25 5.44 14.50 -2.12
N LEU A 26 5.82 13.30 -2.56
CA LEU A 26 5.81 12.92 -3.97
C LEU A 26 4.41 12.93 -4.58
N ILE A 27 3.36 12.68 -3.79
CA ILE A 27 1.97 12.67 -4.27
C ILE A 27 1.32 14.06 -4.21
N LEU A 28 1.59 14.81 -3.13
CA LEU A 28 0.90 16.07 -2.82
C LEU A 28 1.77 17.31 -3.09
N GLY A 29 3.08 17.14 -3.29
CA GLY A 29 4.02 18.24 -3.46
C GLY A 29 3.88 18.96 -4.79
N PRO A 30 4.49 20.15 -4.91
CA PRO A 30 4.48 20.93 -6.15
C PRO A 30 5.19 20.15 -7.26
N ARG A 31 4.59 20.17 -8.45
CA ARG A 31 5.17 19.53 -9.64
C ARG A 31 5.95 20.57 -10.45
N PRO A 32 7.09 20.20 -11.04
CA PRO A 32 7.78 21.06 -11.98
C PRO A 32 6.87 21.41 -13.17
N GLU A 33 6.97 22.63 -13.66
CA GLU A 33 6.23 23.06 -14.85
C GLU A 33 6.62 22.23 -16.08
N GLY A 34 5.64 21.90 -16.92
CA GLY A 34 5.85 21.15 -18.17
C GLY A 34 6.03 19.65 -18.02
N ILE A 35 5.94 19.07 -16.80
CA ILE A 35 6.08 17.62 -16.59
C ILE A 35 4.78 16.87 -16.91
N GLU A 36 3.63 17.55 -16.77
CA GLU A 36 2.32 16.94 -17.05
C GLU A 36 2.19 16.61 -18.54
N GLY A 37 1.81 15.36 -18.85
CA GLY A 37 1.64 14.89 -20.22
C GLY A 37 2.95 14.65 -21.00
N SER A 38 4.12 14.86 -20.40
CA SER A 38 5.42 14.64 -21.08
C SER A 38 5.71 13.16 -21.34
N ILE A 39 5.06 12.25 -20.61
CA ILE A 39 5.15 10.79 -20.80
C ILE A 39 3.74 10.23 -20.88
N ASP A 40 3.52 9.29 -21.80
CA ASP A 40 2.27 8.54 -21.84
C ASP A 40 2.19 7.55 -20.67
N VAL A 41 1.26 7.82 -19.77
CA VAL A 41 0.99 7.01 -18.58
C VAL A 41 -0.40 6.37 -18.60
N SER A 42 -1.06 6.34 -19.78
CA SER A 42 -2.43 5.88 -19.96
C SER A 42 -2.66 4.42 -19.54
N THR A 43 -1.63 3.58 -19.62
CA THR A 43 -1.68 2.16 -19.22
C THR A 43 -1.47 1.94 -17.72
N LEU A 44 -0.90 2.89 -17.00
CA LEU A 44 -0.55 2.72 -15.58
C LEU A 44 -1.77 2.49 -14.67
N PRO A 45 -2.95 3.09 -14.87
CA PRO A 45 -4.13 2.76 -14.08
C PRO A 45 -4.51 1.28 -14.14
N PHE A 46 -4.45 0.65 -15.32
CA PHE A 46 -4.69 -0.79 -15.49
C PHE A 46 -3.62 -1.63 -14.76
N ILE A 47 -2.35 -1.26 -14.88
CA ILE A 47 -1.25 -1.93 -14.17
C ILE A 47 -1.45 -1.81 -12.66
N ASN A 48 -1.83 -0.64 -12.18
CA ASN A 48 -2.10 -0.39 -10.76
C ASN A 48 -3.25 -1.26 -10.24
N ALA A 49 -4.35 -1.36 -10.98
CA ALA A 49 -5.47 -2.24 -10.62
C ALA A 49 -5.06 -3.72 -10.62
N THR A 50 -4.25 -4.14 -11.58
CA THR A 50 -3.72 -5.51 -11.65
C THR A 50 -2.82 -5.83 -10.46
N LEU A 51 -1.89 -4.95 -10.11
CA LEU A 51 -1.01 -5.12 -8.95
C LEU A 51 -1.80 -5.19 -7.64
N ASN A 52 -2.83 -4.36 -7.48
CA ASN A 52 -3.73 -4.42 -6.32
C ASN A 52 -4.53 -5.72 -6.27
N SER A 53 -5.02 -6.23 -7.40
CA SER A 53 -5.72 -7.52 -7.49
C SER A 53 -4.80 -8.67 -7.07
N ILE A 54 -3.58 -8.70 -7.59
CA ILE A 54 -2.57 -9.70 -7.21
C ILE A 54 -2.28 -9.61 -5.72
N THR A 55 -2.08 -8.41 -5.21
CA THR A 55 -1.83 -8.18 -3.77
C THR A 55 -2.98 -8.71 -2.92
N ALA A 56 -4.24 -8.42 -3.27
CA ALA A 56 -5.40 -8.89 -2.53
C ALA A 56 -5.45 -10.43 -2.47
N ILE A 57 -5.21 -11.10 -3.60
CA ILE A 57 -5.15 -12.57 -3.68
C ILE A 57 -4.02 -13.13 -2.81
N LEU A 58 -2.82 -12.56 -2.92
CA LEU A 58 -1.67 -12.99 -2.11
C LEU A 58 -1.90 -12.80 -0.61
N LEU A 59 -2.57 -11.73 -0.18
CA LEU A 59 -2.91 -11.50 1.22
C LEU A 59 -3.86 -12.57 1.76
N ILE A 60 -4.86 -12.97 0.98
CA ILE A 60 -5.79 -14.05 1.33
C ILE A 60 -5.04 -15.39 1.43
N ILE A 61 -4.21 -15.70 0.44
CA ILE A 61 -3.38 -16.92 0.46
C ILE A 61 -2.45 -16.90 1.66
N GLY A 62 -1.77 -15.77 1.93
CA GLY A 62 -0.90 -15.61 3.09
C GLY A 62 -1.62 -15.85 4.42
N TYR A 63 -2.86 -15.40 4.54
CA TYR A 63 -3.69 -15.66 5.71
C TYR A 63 -4.05 -17.14 5.84
N ILE A 64 -4.45 -17.81 4.76
CA ILE A 64 -4.76 -19.24 4.77
C ILE A 64 -3.53 -20.05 5.17
N LEU A 65 -2.36 -19.73 4.61
CA LEU A 65 -1.10 -20.41 4.92
C LEU A 65 -0.70 -20.31 6.39
N ILE A 66 -0.87 -19.16 7.02
CA ILE A 66 -0.55 -19.03 8.45
C ILE A 66 -1.57 -19.77 9.32
N ARG A 67 -2.84 -19.83 8.90
CA ARG A 67 -3.87 -20.61 9.58
C ARG A 67 -3.58 -22.10 9.50
N SER A 68 -3.04 -22.59 8.39
CA SER A 68 -2.58 -23.97 8.21
C SER A 68 -1.18 -24.24 8.80
N LYS A 69 -0.61 -23.29 9.55
CA LYS A 69 0.73 -23.38 10.18
C LYS A 69 1.89 -23.53 9.19
N ASN A 70 1.68 -23.26 7.91
CA ASN A 70 2.75 -23.25 6.90
C ASN A 70 3.50 -21.90 6.93
N ILE A 71 4.36 -21.74 7.94
CA ILE A 71 5.08 -20.48 8.20
C ILE A 71 6.04 -20.14 7.06
N LYS A 72 6.69 -21.13 6.44
CA LYS A 72 7.64 -20.89 5.33
C LYS A 72 6.93 -20.28 4.12
N ALA A 73 5.84 -20.90 3.67
CA ALA A 73 5.07 -20.39 2.54
C ALA A 73 4.40 -19.04 2.86
N HIS A 74 3.84 -18.87 4.08
CA HIS A 74 3.32 -17.58 4.53
C HIS A 74 4.35 -16.46 4.38
N ARG A 75 5.60 -16.69 4.82
CA ARG A 75 6.67 -15.69 4.74
C ARG A 75 6.96 -15.30 3.29
N ILE A 76 7.05 -16.26 2.39
CA ILE A 76 7.31 -16.00 0.95
C ILE A 76 6.16 -15.20 0.37
N VAL A 77 4.92 -15.62 0.55
CA VAL A 77 3.74 -14.98 0.00
C VAL A 77 3.57 -13.55 0.54
N MET A 78 3.82 -13.32 1.83
CA MET A 78 3.75 -11.98 2.41
C MET A 78 4.86 -11.04 1.90
N LEU A 79 6.05 -11.56 1.66
CA LEU A 79 7.13 -10.78 1.02
C LEU A 79 6.79 -10.45 -0.44
N THR A 80 6.21 -11.38 -1.18
CA THR A 80 5.72 -11.13 -2.54
C THR A 80 4.60 -10.08 -2.54
N SER A 81 3.64 -10.16 -1.59
CA SER A 81 2.60 -9.12 -1.42
C SER A 81 3.19 -7.74 -1.15
N PHE A 82 4.24 -7.68 -0.34
CA PHE A 82 4.94 -6.42 -0.09
C PHE A 82 5.65 -5.91 -1.35
N GLY A 83 6.27 -6.79 -2.12
CA GLY A 83 6.90 -6.45 -3.41
C GLY A 83 5.90 -5.91 -4.43
N THR A 84 4.74 -6.58 -4.62
CA THR A 84 3.68 -6.11 -5.53
C THR A 84 3.10 -4.77 -5.10
N SER A 85 2.90 -4.54 -3.79
CA SER A 85 2.46 -3.23 -3.27
C SER A 85 3.51 -2.14 -3.44
N SER A 86 4.80 -2.47 -3.36
CA SER A 86 5.88 -1.51 -3.61
C SER A 86 5.94 -1.11 -5.09
N LEU A 87 5.75 -2.06 -6.00
CA LEU A 87 5.63 -1.79 -7.44
C LEU A 87 4.39 -0.95 -7.75
N PHE A 88 3.24 -1.26 -7.11
CA PHE A 88 2.05 -0.44 -7.20
C PHE A 88 2.34 1.00 -6.77
N LEU A 89 2.98 1.21 -5.62
CA LEU A 89 3.27 2.55 -5.10
C LEU A 89 4.17 3.33 -6.07
N ALA A 90 5.22 2.71 -6.61
CA ALA A 90 6.10 3.34 -7.59
C ALA A 90 5.34 3.73 -8.87
N SER A 91 4.55 2.80 -9.43
CA SER A 91 3.72 3.05 -10.61
C SER A 91 2.67 4.16 -10.35
N TYR A 92 2.05 4.16 -9.16
CA TYR A 92 1.07 5.16 -8.74
C TYR A 92 1.67 6.57 -8.66
N VAL A 93 2.88 6.69 -8.07
CA VAL A 93 3.60 7.97 -8.01
C VAL A 93 3.92 8.47 -9.42
N ILE A 94 4.46 7.61 -10.30
CA ILE A 94 4.75 7.96 -11.70
C ILE A 94 3.48 8.43 -12.40
N TYR A 95 2.38 7.68 -12.28
CA TYR A 95 1.10 8.07 -12.88
C TYR A 95 0.66 9.44 -12.41
N HIS A 96 0.72 9.72 -11.09
CA HIS A 96 0.28 11.00 -10.54
C HIS A 96 1.17 12.18 -10.93
N TRP A 97 2.43 11.94 -11.23
CA TRP A 97 3.34 12.98 -11.67
C TRP A 97 3.12 13.39 -13.13
N PHE A 98 2.86 12.44 -14.00
CA PHE A 98 2.83 12.66 -15.45
C PHE A 98 1.41 12.77 -16.03
N LYS A 99 0.36 12.38 -15.30
CA LYS A 99 -1.02 12.48 -15.81
C LYS A 99 -1.42 13.93 -16.03
N SER A 100 -2.12 14.18 -17.13
CA SER A 100 -2.71 15.48 -17.45
C SER A 100 -4.04 15.65 -16.70
N GLY A 101 -4.02 16.42 -15.61
CA GLY A 101 -5.22 16.81 -14.84
C GLY A 101 -5.91 15.66 -14.07
N PRO A 102 -6.94 15.98 -13.28
CA PRO A 102 -7.75 14.99 -12.57
C PRO A 102 -8.80 14.38 -13.50
N LYS A 103 -9.00 13.04 -13.40
CA LYS A 103 -10.14 12.39 -14.04
C LYS A 103 -11.34 12.44 -13.09
N ALA A 104 -12.41 13.11 -13.50
CA ALA A 104 -13.65 13.18 -12.73
C ALA A 104 -14.49 11.91 -12.93
N TYR A 105 -15.14 11.45 -11.86
CA TYR A 105 -16.15 10.39 -11.96
C TYR A 105 -17.47 11.02 -12.42
N LEU A 106 -18.02 10.52 -13.52
CA LEU A 106 -19.25 11.03 -14.15
C LEU A 106 -20.44 10.04 -14.04
N GLY A 107 -20.30 8.95 -13.30
CA GLY A 107 -21.36 7.96 -13.12
C GLY A 107 -22.41 8.35 -12.07
N ASP A 108 -23.50 7.58 -12.02
CA ASP A 108 -24.66 7.86 -11.14
C ASP A 108 -24.39 7.66 -9.65
N TYR A 109 -23.35 6.91 -9.28
CA TYR A 109 -23.04 6.56 -7.89
C TYR A 109 -21.97 7.46 -7.26
N GLN A 110 -22.04 8.78 -7.47
CA GLN A 110 -21.03 9.72 -7.00
C GLN A 110 -20.76 9.65 -5.50
N THR A 111 -21.81 9.59 -4.67
CA THR A 111 -21.68 9.50 -3.21
C THR A 111 -20.92 8.25 -2.79
N LEU A 112 -21.25 7.10 -3.38
CA LEU A 112 -20.56 5.83 -3.10
C LEU A 112 -19.10 5.88 -3.55
N TYR A 113 -18.86 6.40 -4.74
CA TYR A 113 -17.50 6.55 -5.28
C TYR A 113 -16.63 7.40 -4.36
N TYR A 114 -17.09 8.59 -3.96
CA TYR A 114 -16.30 9.45 -3.09
C TYR A 114 -16.12 8.88 -1.68
N PHE A 115 -17.10 8.16 -1.16
CA PHE A 115 -16.96 7.47 0.12
C PHE A 115 -15.84 6.40 0.05
N ILE A 116 -15.84 5.58 -1.00
CA ILE A 116 -14.80 4.56 -1.22
C ILE A 116 -13.44 5.24 -1.45
N LEU A 117 -13.38 6.28 -2.28
CA LEU A 117 -12.15 7.00 -2.60
C LEU A 117 -11.51 7.63 -1.36
N ILE A 118 -12.28 8.36 -0.55
CA ILE A 118 -11.76 9.04 0.64
C ILE A 118 -11.29 8.03 1.68
N SER A 119 -12.08 6.99 1.97
CA SER A 119 -11.68 5.95 2.91
C SER A 119 -10.44 5.19 2.42
N HIS A 120 -10.36 4.90 1.11
CA HIS A 120 -9.18 4.29 0.49
C HIS A 120 -7.94 5.16 0.68
N ILE A 121 -7.99 6.44 0.37
CA ILE A 121 -6.84 7.36 0.49
C ILE A 121 -6.34 7.44 1.93
N LEU A 122 -7.25 7.59 2.90
CA LEU A 122 -6.89 7.66 4.31
C LEU A 122 -6.21 6.36 4.79
N LEU A 123 -6.78 5.22 4.43
CA LEU A 123 -6.22 3.92 4.82
C LEU A 123 -4.95 3.55 4.02
N ALA A 124 -4.81 4.02 2.78
CA ALA A 124 -3.59 3.87 2.00
C ALA A 124 -2.39 4.62 2.63
N ALA A 125 -2.62 5.77 3.24
CA ALA A 125 -1.58 6.46 4.01
C ALA A 125 -1.20 5.67 5.28
N ILE A 126 -2.18 5.08 5.97
CA ILE A 126 -1.99 4.32 7.20
C ILE A 126 -1.32 2.96 6.94
N ILE A 127 -1.61 2.30 5.82
CA ILE A 127 -1.08 0.95 5.56
C ILE A 127 0.43 0.95 5.36
N ILE A 128 1.04 2.01 4.84
CA ILE A 128 2.49 2.07 4.60
C ILE A 128 3.27 1.81 5.89
N PRO A 129 3.12 2.60 6.97
CA PRO A 129 3.82 2.33 8.22
C PRO A 129 3.38 1.00 8.86
N LEU A 130 2.11 0.62 8.78
CA LEU A 130 1.64 -0.64 9.35
C LEU A 130 2.31 -1.86 8.70
N ALA A 131 2.40 -1.89 7.36
CA ALA A 131 3.04 -2.98 6.62
C ALA A 131 4.53 -3.07 6.95
N LEU A 132 5.24 -1.94 6.97
CA LEU A 132 6.66 -1.88 7.33
C LEU A 132 6.92 -2.39 8.75
N PHE A 133 6.12 -1.96 9.74
CA PHE A 133 6.25 -2.45 11.13
C PHE A 133 5.91 -3.93 11.26
N THR A 134 4.89 -4.40 10.54
CA THR A 134 4.49 -5.81 10.56
C THR A 134 5.59 -6.69 9.98
N LEU A 135 6.13 -6.30 8.82
CA LEU A 135 7.25 -6.97 8.17
C LEU A 135 8.49 -7.00 9.08
N TYR A 136 8.86 -5.85 9.63
CA TYR A 136 9.98 -5.74 10.54
C TYR A 136 9.89 -6.69 11.76
N ARG A 137 8.72 -6.76 12.39
CA ARG A 137 8.50 -7.64 13.55
C ARG A 137 8.57 -9.11 13.18
N GLY A 138 8.02 -9.47 12.01
CA GLY A 138 8.13 -10.82 11.46
C GLY A 138 9.57 -11.22 11.15
N TRP A 139 10.33 -10.30 10.53
CA TRP A 139 11.74 -10.52 10.18
C TRP A 139 12.62 -10.73 11.42
N ASN A 140 12.40 -9.95 12.48
CA ASN A 140 13.15 -10.06 13.72
C ASN A 140 12.59 -11.13 14.69
N SER A 141 11.74 -12.04 14.21
CA SER A 141 11.17 -13.13 15.01
C SER A 141 10.41 -12.66 16.26
N GLN A 142 9.88 -11.42 16.26
CA GLN A 142 9.03 -10.89 17.33
C GLN A 142 7.58 -11.33 17.14
N ILE A 143 7.35 -12.63 17.18
CA ILE A 143 6.11 -13.27 16.70
C ILE A 143 4.86 -12.75 17.43
N GLU A 144 4.90 -12.58 18.74
CA GLU A 144 3.75 -12.05 19.49
C GLU A 144 3.38 -10.61 19.06
N LYS A 145 4.39 -9.74 18.89
CA LYS A 145 4.19 -8.37 18.45
C LYS A 145 3.75 -8.33 16.98
N HIS A 146 4.31 -9.18 16.14
CA HIS A 146 3.89 -9.37 14.75
C HIS A 146 2.42 -9.76 14.67
N ARG A 147 1.99 -10.76 15.44
CA ARG A 147 0.58 -11.22 15.45
C ARG A 147 -0.38 -10.12 15.89
N LYS A 148 -0.02 -9.32 16.89
CA LYS A 148 -0.86 -8.21 17.38
C LYS A 148 -1.08 -7.16 16.28
N ILE A 149 -0.02 -6.72 15.61
CA ILE A 149 -0.14 -5.68 14.57
C ILE A 149 -0.75 -6.26 13.27
N ALA A 150 -0.42 -7.50 12.90
CA ALA A 150 -0.94 -8.15 11.70
C ALA A 150 -2.47 -8.28 11.70
N LYS A 151 -3.12 -8.39 12.86
CA LYS A 151 -4.59 -8.38 13.00
C LYS A 151 -5.22 -7.07 12.52
N ILE A 152 -4.49 -5.97 12.55
CA ILE A 152 -4.93 -4.66 12.05
C ILE A 152 -4.42 -4.46 10.63
N THR A 153 -3.15 -4.78 10.38
CA THR A 153 -2.51 -4.58 9.08
C THR A 153 -3.21 -5.36 7.97
N LEU A 154 -3.53 -6.63 8.20
CA LEU A 154 -4.11 -7.49 7.17
C LEU A 154 -5.47 -6.98 6.65
N PRO A 155 -6.49 -6.70 7.50
CA PRO A 155 -7.76 -6.19 7.00
C PRO A 155 -7.66 -4.80 6.36
N VAL A 156 -6.82 -3.91 6.88
CA VAL A 156 -6.58 -2.60 6.27
C VAL A 156 -5.90 -2.75 4.91
N TRP A 157 -4.90 -3.61 4.80
CA TRP A 157 -4.20 -3.85 3.54
C TRP A 157 -5.10 -4.47 2.49
N LEU A 158 -5.89 -5.46 2.88
CA LEU A 158 -6.85 -6.10 1.99
C LEU A 158 -7.92 -5.09 1.53
N TYR A 159 -8.45 -4.27 2.44
CA TYR A 159 -9.40 -3.20 2.11
C TYR A 159 -8.82 -2.24 1.07
N VAL A 160 -7.62 -1.72 1.29
CA VAL A 160 -6.96 -0.80 0.35
C VAL A 160 -6.72 -1.47 -1.00
N SER A 161 -6.28 -2.72 -1.03
CA SER A 161 -6.05 -3.44 -2.28
C SER A 161 -7.34 -3.67 -3.07
N VAL A 162 -8.42 -4.07 -2.41
CA VAL A 162 -9.73 -4.32 -3.06
C VAL A 162 -10.37 -3.01 -3.51
N THR A 163 -10.40 -2.00 -2.64
CA THR A 163 -11.01 -0.70 -3.00
C THR A 163 -10.25 0.02 -4.10
N GLY A 164 -8.93 -0.16 -4.21
CA GLY A 164 -8.14 0.35 -5.33
C GLY A 164 -8.60 -0.23 -6.68
N VAL A 165 -8.96 -1.52 -6.72
CA VAL A 165 -9.53 -2.17 -7.92
C VAL A 165 -10.94 -1.64 -8.20
N ILE A 166 -11.77 -1.47 -7.16
CA ILE A 166 -13.14 -0.93 -7.30
C ILE A 166 -13.09 0.50 -7.84
N ILE A 167 -12.22 1.35 -7.32
CA ILE A 167 -12.04 2.73 -7.81
C ILE A 167 -11.65 2.73 -9.28
N TYR A 168 -10.72 1.85 -9.67
CA TYR A 168 -10.36 1.70 -11.09
C TYR A 168 -11.57 1.30 -11.94
N ALA A 169 -12.31 0.26 -11.56
CA ALA A 169 -13.47 -0.22 -12.32
C ALA A 169 -14.63 0.79 -12.39
N MET A 170 -14.72 1.70 -11.42
CA MET A 170 -15.72 2.79 -11.47
C MET A 170 -15.27 3.95 -12.36
N LEU A 171 -13.95 4.18 -12.49
CA LEU A 171 -13.41 5.37 -13.16
C LEU A 171 -13.04 5.12 -14.62
N TYR A 172 -12.81 3.84 -15.00
CA TYR A 172 -12.35 3.42 -16.33
C TYR A 172 -13.26 2.37 -16.98
#